data_44fda392104ed586efb07136b2dc5254
#
_entry.id   44fda392104ed586efb07136b2dc5254
#
_cell.length_a   1.000
_cell.length_b   1.000
_cell.length_c   1.000
_cell.angle_alpha   90.00
_cell.angle_beta   90.00
_cell.angle_gamma   90.00
#
_symmetry.space_group_name_H-M   'P 1'
#
loop_
_entity.id
_entity.type
_entity.pdbx_description
1 polymer ?
#
loop_
_entity_poly.entity_id
_entity_poly.type
_entity_poly.pdbx_seq_one_letter_code
_entity_poly.pdbx_strand_id
1 'polypeptide(L)'
;MSKRTLFVAAVFLLSMAGASLAQKAAAYTDGEAHGDPPYLIEPGWAPLLNGKDLAGWHAQSGKPIEWFTTTAVRWERYGPTLLFGEPAPGGSMMNSARGKTSNIVTDQKFGDVELYLEFMVAKGSNSGVYLQGLYEVQVFDSYGAWERMTSADCGGIYKRWIDGQGIGGSAPKVNASRRPGEWQSFQIWFRAPRFDASGKKIENARFLRVLHNGLPVQEDVVVDGGTRSHMSIEEAALNPIMLQGDHGPVAYRNIHIRPLRPIVYH
;
A
#
# COMPACT_ATOMS: atom_id res chain seq x y z
N MET A 1 7.08 -79.26 39.11
CA MET A 1 6.30 -78.71 37.96
C MET A 1 6.10 -77.24 38.21
N SER A 2 6.91 -76.36 37.52
CA SER A 2 6.95 -74.90 37.71
C SER A 2 6.16 -74.26 36.61
N LYS A 3 5.13 -73.52 36.94
CA LYS A 3 4.37 -72.65 35.99
C LYS A 3 5.10 -71.31 35.81
N ARG A 4 5.62 -71.08 34.62
CA ARG A 4 6.15 -69.78 34.23
C ARG A 4 5.00 -68.88 33.72
N THR A 5 4.74 -67.81 34.41
CA THR A 5 3.80 -66.77 34.02
C THR A 5 4.53 -65.79 33.09
N LEU A 6 4.04 -65.65 31.85
CA LEU A 6 4.54 -64.65 30.87
C LEU A 6 3.86 -63.32 31.16
N PHE A 7 4.62 -62.29 31.51
CA PHE A 7 4.15 -60.90 31.52
C PHE A 7 4.35 -60.31 30.11
N VAL A 8 3.25 -59.99 29.45
CA VAL A 8 3.27 -59.20 28.21
C VAL A 8 3.21 -57.73 28.62
N ALA A 9 4.32 -57.02 28.42
CA ALA A 9 4.34 -55.55 28.58
C ALA A 9 3.84 -54.91 27.29
N ALA A 10 2.68 -54.29 27.37
CA ALA A 10 2.16 -53.45 26.31
C ALA A 10 2.87 -52.09 26.34
N VAL A 11 3.73 -51.83 25.34
CA VAL A 11 4.34 -50.51 25.13
C VAL A 11 3.33 -49.62 24.40
N PHE A 12 2.74 -48.68 25.10
CA PHE A 12 1.98 -47.58 24.48
C PHE A 12 2.95 -46.57 23.86
N LEU A 13 3.09 -46.58 22.56
CA LEU A 13 3.72 -45.50 21.81
C LEU A 13 2.72 -44.34 21.75
N LEU A 14 2.91 -43.34 22.60
CA LEU A 14 2.28 -42.02 22.43
C LEU A 14 2.99 -41.33 21.24
N SER A 15 2.34 -41.30 20.08
CA SER A 15 2.74 -40.42 18.99
C SER A 15 2.40 -38.96 19.37
N MET A 16 3.36 -38.26 19.90
CA MET A 16 3.31 -36.80 19.98
C MET A 16 3.33 -36.25 18.54
N ALA A 17 2.16 -36.00 17.98
CA ALA A 17 2.05 -35.14 16.82
C ALA A 17 2.45 -33.72 17.26
N GLY A 18 3.73 -33.41 17.14
CA GLY A 18 4.22 -32.06 17.29
C GLY A 18 3.61 -31.20 16.21
N ALA A 19 2.57 -30.42 16.53
CA ALA A 19 2.16 -29.30 15.71
C ALA A 19 3.37 -28.35 15.65
N SER A 20 4.10 -28.37 14.54
CA SER A 20 5.07 -27.35 14.22
C SER A 20 4.29 -26.04 14.06
N LEU A 21 4.23 -25.26 15.12
CA LEU A 21 3.93 -23.84 15.02
C LEU A 21 5.07 -23.26 14.19
N ALA A 22 4.85 -23.11 12.88
CA ALA A 22 5.72 -22.33 12.05
C ALA A 22 5.79 -20.94 12.68
N GLN A 23 6.87 -20.68 13.36
CA GLN A 23 7.14 -19.38 13.97
C GLN A 23 7.28 -18.40 12.80
N LYS A 24 6.22 -17.60 12.54
CA LYS A 24 6.25 -16.58 11.54
C LYS A 24 7.38 -15.63 11.88
N ALA A 25 8.35 -15.52 11.00
CA ALA A 25 9.41 -14.54 11.17
C ALA A 25 8.77 -13.15 11.17
N ALA A 26 8.94 -12.40 12.25
CA ALA A 26 8.55 -11.00 12.28
C ALA A 26 9.32 -10.25 11.18
N ALA A 27 8.60 -9.46 10.39
CA ALA A 27 9.23 -8.62 9.37
C ALA A 27 9.95 -7.46 10.06
N TYR A 28 11.25 -7.63 10.30
CA TYR A 28 12.11 -6.56 10.79
C TYR A 28 12.67 -5.79 9.59
N THR A 29 12.55 -4.49 9.60
CA THR A 29 13.02 -3.65 8.50
C THR A 29 14.03 -2.58 8.94
N ASP A 30 14.04 -2.24 10.23
CA ASP A 30 14.89 -1.19 10.83
C ASP A 30 15.27 -1.53 12.28
N GLY A 31 15.09 -2.79 12.68
CA GLY A 31 15.24 -3.23 14.07
C GLY A 31 13.95 -3.15 14.89
N GLU A 32 12.86 -2.60 14.31
CA GLU A 32 11.55 -2.57 14.93
C GLU A 32 10.64 -3.66 14.34
N ALA A 33 9.87 -4.32 15.21
CA ALA A 33 8.87 -5.31 14.79
C ALA A 33 7.58 -4.61 14.37
N HIS A 34 7.27 -4.66 13.08
CA HIS A 34 6.02 -4.09 12.52
C HIS A 34 4.88 -5.11 12.45
N GLY A 35 5.12 -6.32 12.94
CA GLY A 35 4.18 -7.44 12.83
C GLY A 35 4.04 -7.98 11.41
N ASP A 36 3.22 -9.02 11.26
CA ASP A 36 2.89 -9.54 9.94
C ASP A 36 1.93 -8.60 9.22
N PRO A 37 2.08 -8.44 7.89
CA PRO A 37 1.12 -7.68 7.09
C PRO A 37 -0.32 -8.21 7.26
N PRO A 38 -1.34 -7.34 7.30
CA PRO A 38 -2.71 -7.75 7.63
C PRO A 38 -3.29 -8.79 6.65
N TYR A 39 -2.87 -8.78 5.39
CA TYR A 39 -3.33 -9.75 4.39
C TYR A 39 -2.83 -11.19 4.65
N LEU A 40 -1.83 -11.38 5.50
CA LEU A 40 -1.35 -12.71 5.91
C LEU A 40 -2.09 -13.28 7.11
N ILE A 41 -2.64 -12.41 7.97
CA ILE A 41 -3.22 -12.81 9.26
C ILE A 41 -4.74 -12.63 9.33
N GLU A 42 -5.30 -11.78 8.47
CA GLU A 42 -6.72 -11.47 8.46
C GLU A 42 -7.39 -11.93 7.15
N PRO A 43 -8.63 -12.42 7.18
CA PRO A 43 -9.33 -12.88 5.98
C PRO A 43 -9.89 -11.73 5.13
N GLY A 44 -10.21 -12.04 3.88
CA GLY A 44 -10.96 -11.19 2.96
C GLY A 44 -10.10 -10.28 2.09
N TRP A 45 -8.80 -10.33 2.19
CA TRP A 45 -7.88 -9.61 1.31
C TRP A 45 -7.77 -10.29 -0.06
N ALA A 46 -7.78 -9.48 -1.12
CA ALA A 46 -7.54 -9.89 -2.50
C ALA A 46 -6.32 -9.14 -3.06
N PRO A 47 -5.41 -9.81 -3.77
CA PRO A 47 -4.29 -9.15 -4.40
C PRO A 47 -4.74 -8.33 -5.61
N LEU A 48 -4.19 -7.14 -5.79
CA LEU A 48 -4.31 -6.32 -7.01
C LEU A 48 -3.15 -6.51 -7.97
N LEU A 49 -2.08 -7.16 -7.54
CA LEU A 49 -0.95 -7.57 -8.37
C LEU A 49 -0.88 -9.09 -8.35
N ASN A 50 -0.94 -9.72 -9.53
CA ASN A 50 -1.06 -11.17 -9.69
C ASN A 50 0.27 -11.94 -9.55
N GLY A 51 1.39 -11.23 -9.32
CA GLY A 51 2.72 -11.83 -9.20
C GLY A 51 3.37 -12.28 -10.53
N LYS A 52 2.74 -11.96 -11.66
CA LYS A 52 3.18 -12.39 -12.97
C LYS A 52 3.33 -11.23 -13.96
N ASP A 53 2.28 -10.42 -14.11
CA ASP A 53 2.17 -9.33 -15.07
C ASP A 53 1.27 -8.21 -14.51
N LEU A 54 1.01 -7.21 -15.34
CA LEU A 54 0.16 -6.06 -15.01
C LEU A 54 -1.30 -6.25 -15.48
N ALA A 55 -1.79 -7.48 -15.66
CA ALA A 55 -3.21 -7.72 -15.93
C ALA A 55 -4.08 -7.13 -14.81
N GLY A 56 -5.13 -6.41 -15.19
CA GLY A 56 -5.98 -5.64 -14.27
C GLY A 56 -5.54 -4.19 -14.07
N TRP A 57 -4.49 -3.74 -14.81
CA TRP A 57 -3.99 -2.38 -14.82
C TRP A 57 -3.85 -1.82 -16.23
N HIS A 58 -4.03 -0.52 -16.39
CA HIS A 58 -3.79 0.20 -17.64
C HIS A 58 -3.11 1.55 -17.39
N ALA A 59 -2.45 2.09 -18.40
CA ALA A 59 -1.89 3.44 -18.33
C ALA A 59 -3.00 4.50 -18.39
N GLN A 60 -2.98 5.48 -17.49
CA GLN A 60 -3.94 6.59 -17.50
C GLN A 60 -3.97 7.33 -18.84
N SER A 61 -2.85 7.40 -19.53
CA SER A 61 -2.73 8.05 -20.83
C SER A 61 -3.43 7.34 -21.98
N GLY A 62 -3.93 6.12 -21.79
CA GLY A 62 -4.45 5.25 -22.84
C GLY A 62 -3.38 4.71 -23.80
N LYS A 63 -2.10 5.02 -23.56
CA LYS A 63 -0.95 4.49 -24.32
C LYS A 63 -0.53 3.12 -23.73
N PRO A 64 0.38 2.39 -24.40
CA PRO A 64 0.98 1.20 -23.81
C PRO A 64 1.56 1.47 -22.42
N ILE A 65 1.44 0.49 -21.51
CA ILE A 65 1.98 0.58 -20.16
C ILE A 65 3.52 0.62 -20.24
N GLU A 66 4.13 1.62 -19.58
CA GLU A 66 5.59 1.74 -19.43
C GLU A 66 6.09 1.13 -18.12
N TRP A 67 5.16 0.82 -17.20
CA TRP A 67 5.47 0.05 -16.00
C TRP A 67 5.71 -1.41 -16.35
N PHE A 68 6.46 -2.10 -15.52
CA PHE A 68 6.70 -3.54 -15.69
C PHE A 68 6.76 -4.26 -14.33
N THR A 69 6.52 -5.56 -14.37
CA THR A 69 6.74 -6.43 -13.22
C THR A 69 8.20 -6.89 -13.15
N THR A 70 8.66 -7.19 -11.95
CA THR A 70 10.03 -7.65 -11.70
C THR A 70 10.07 -8.57 -10.47
N THR A 71 11.08 -9.42 -10.41
CA THR A 71 11.34 -10.28 -9.23
C THR A 71 12.09 -9.54 -8.12
N ALA A 72 12.84 -8.47 -8.47
CA ALA A 72 13.65 -7.73 -7.50
C ALA A 72 13.76 -6.26 -7.90
N VAL A 73 13.70 -5.39 -6.90
CA VAL A 73 13.99 -3.96 -7.03
C VAL A 73 15.18 -3.64 -6.14
N ARG A 74 16.13 -2.90 -6.71
CA ARG A 74 17.36 -2.50 -6.01
C ARG A 74 17.53 -0.99 -6.05
N TRP A 75 18.07 -0.44 -4.97
CA TRP A 75 18.58 0.90 -4.89
C TRP A 75 20.10 0.86 -4.67
N GLU A 76 20.81 1.78 -5.26
CA GLU A 76 22.27 1.80 -5.16
C GLU A 76 22.78 3.16 -4.71
N ARG A 77 23.75 3.11 -3.80
CA ARG A 77 24.35 4.30 -3.19
C ARG A 77 24.95 5.27 -4.21
N TYR A 78 25.49 4.76 -5.30
CA TYR A 78 26.16 5.57 -6.34
C TYR A 78 25.18 6.08 -7.42
N GLY A 79 23.94 5.62 -7.41
CA GLY A 79 22.83 6.12 -8.23
C GLY A 79 21.61 6.44 -7.37
N PRO A 80 21.73 7.32 -6.36
CA PRO A 80 20.74 7.43 -5.30
C PRO A 80 19.35 7.89 -5.76
N THR A 81 19.26 8.53 -6.92
CA THR A 81 18.00 8.99 -7.53
C THR A 81 17.37 7.96 -8.47
N LEU A 82 17.91 6.75 -8.55
CA LEU A 82 17.47 5.67 -9.44
C LEU A 82 16.98 4.46 -8.64
N LEU A 83 16.05 3.71 -9.23
CA LEU A 83 15.74 2.33 -8.86
C LEU A 83 16.11 1.41 -10.01
N PHE A 84 16.53 0.19 -9.70
CA PHE A 84 16.94 -0.80 -10.68
C PHE A 84 16.09 -2.06 -10.55
N GLY A 85 15.63 -2.57 -11.68
CA GLY A 85 14.89 -3.81 -11.81
C GLY A 85 14.83 -4.20 -13.28
N GLU A 86 14.82 -5.50 -13.54
CA GLU A 86 14.70 -6.03 -14.91
C GLU A 86 13.27 -6.54 -15.15
N PRO A 87 12.68 -6.24 -16.31
CA PRO A 87 11.36 -6.75 -16.67
C PRO A 87 11.32 -8.28 -16.60
N ALA A 88 10.49 -8.82 -15.73
CA ALA A 88 10.28 -10.25 -15.57
C ALA A 88 8.94 -10.50 -14.87
N PRO A 89 8.30 -11.66 -15.05
CA PRO A 89 7.19 -12.06 -14.19
C PRO A 89 7.62 -12.03 -12.73
N GLY A 90 6.88 -11.28 -11.88
CA GLY A 90 7.29 -11.11 -10.48
C GLY A 90 6.28 -10.37 -9.62
N GLY A 91 6.48 -10.43 -8.31
CA GLY A 91 5.58 -9.86 -7.30
C GLY A 91 5.75 -8.37 -7.04
N SER A 92 6.69 -7.72 -7.70
CA SER A 92 6.87 -6.27 -7.64
C SER A 92 6.59 -5.64 -8.99
N MET A 93 6.14 -4.40 -9.02
CA MET A 93 6.06 -3.58 -10.22
C MET A 93 6.78 -2.25 -10.01
N MET A 94 7.32 -1.68 -11.08
CA MET A 94 8.00 -0.38 -11.04
C MET A 94 7.77 0.44 -12.33
N ASN A 95 7.92 1.76 -12.18
CA ASN A 95 7.71 2.73 -13.26
C ASN A 95 9.00 3.12 -14.01
N SER A 96 9.96 2.22 -14.14
CA SER A 96 11.28 2.44 -14.71
C SER A 96 12.35 2.95 -13.73
N ALA A 97 13.61 2.91 -14.18
CA ALA A 97 14.75 3.31 -13.36
C ALA A 97 14.74 4.81 -12.98
N ARG A 98 14.15 5.66 -13.79
CA ARG A 98 14.11 7.12 -13.60
C ARG A 98 12.73 7.64 -13.20
N GLY A 99 11.69 6.83 -13.36
CA GLY A 99 10.29 7.18 -13.13
C GLY A 99 9.90 8.46 -13.86
N LYS A 100 9.31 8.38 -15.00
CA LYS A 100 8.71 9.48 -15.78
C LYS A 100 7.78 8.85 -16.80
N THR A 101 6.96 7.96 -16.28
CA THR A 101 5.99 7.19 -17.05
C THR A 101 4.60 7.77 -16.87
N SER A 102 3.64 7.29 -17.61
CA SER A 102 2.23 7.53 -17.30
C SER A 102 1.87 6.93 -15.94
N ASN A 103 0.91 7.54 -15.24
CA ASN A 103 0.28 6.91 -14.08
C ASN A 103 -0.36 5.58 -14.51
N ILE A 104 -0.45 4.62 -13.58
CA ILE A 104 -1.10 3.34 -13.80
C ILE A 104 -2.38 3.25 -12.96
N VAL A 105 -3.43 2.69 -13.56
CA VAL A 105 -4.79 2.71 -13.01
C VAL A 105 -5.37 1.31 -13.01
N THR A 106 -6.11 0.93 -11.97
CA THR A 106 -6.81 -0.37 -11.93
C THR A 106 -7.98 -0.39 -12.90
N ASP A 107 -8.21 -1.53 -13.58
CA ASP A 107 -9.41 -1.75 -14.39
C ASP A 107 -10.66 -1.83 -13.51
N GLN A 108 -10.52 -2.44 -12.34
CA GLN A 108 -11.57 -2.54 -11.33
C GLN A 108 -11.75 -1.21 -10.59
N LYS A 109 -13.02 -0.88 -10.27
CA LYS A 109 -13.41 0.27 -9.48
C LYS A 109 -13.75 -0.13 -8.04
N PHE A 110 -13.48 0.75 -7.10
CA PHE A 110 -13.63 0.52 -5.67
C PHE A 110 -14.36 1.68 -4.99
N GLY A 111 -15.10 1.36 -3.93
CA GLY A 111 -15.75 2.32 -3.04
C GLY A 111 -15.07 2.36 -1.69
N ASP A 112 -15.78 1.91 -0.67
CA ASP A 112 -15.25 1.78 0.69
C ASP A 112 -14.29 0.62 0.79
N VAL A 113 -13.03 0.90 1.10
CA VAL A 113 -11.98 -0.12 1.08
C VAL A 113 -11.00 0.03 2.23
N GLU A 114 -10.38 -1.08 2.53
CA GLU A 114 -9.09 -1.14 3.20
C GLU A 114 -8.05 -1.60 2.18
N LEU A 115 -7.00 -0.79 2.01
CA LEU A 115 -5.91 -1.02 1.06
C LEU A 115 -4.61 -1.18 1.83
N TYR A 116 -3.89 -2.26 1.60
CA TYR A 116 -2.50 -2.45 2.02
C TYR A 116 -1.60 -2.48 0.80
N LEU A 117 -0.48 -1.80 0.85
CA LEU A 117 0.56 -1.90 -0.16
C LEU A 117 1.93 -1.59 0.43
N GLU A 118 2.96 -2.11 -0.23
CA GLU A 118 4.33 -1.73 0.05
C GLU A 118 4.91 -0.96 -1.13
N PHE A 119 5.75 0.03 -0.83
CA PHE A 119 6.41 0.87 -1.83
C PHE A 119 7.89 1.10 -1.48
N MET A 120 8.68 1.37 -2.51
CA MET A 120 10.08 1.77 -2.40
C MET A 120 10.30 3.00 -3.27
N VAL A 121 10.98 4.00 -2.74
CA VAL A 121 11.35 5.22 -3.46
C VAL A 121 12.85 5.39 -3.53
N ALA A 122 13.35 6.03 -4.58
CA ALA A 122 14.71 6.53 -4.63
C ALA A 122 14.83 7.89 -3.93
N LYS A 123 16.05 8.39 -3.74
CA LYS A 123 16.29 9.70 -3.14
C LYS A 123 15.62 10.82 -3.95
N GLY A 124 14.80 11.61 -3.26
CA GLY A 124 14.05 12.72 -3.84
C GLY A 124 12.90 12.31 -4.75
N SER A 125 12.54 11.02 -4.79
CA SER A 125 11.43 10.53 -5.59
C SER A 125 10.08 10.92 -5.00
N ASN A 126 9.12 11.13 -5.90
CA ASN A 126 7.74 11.50 -5.63
C ASN A 126 6.79 10.59 -6.40
N SER A 127 5.77 10.11 -5.75
CA SER A 127 4.67 9.32 -6.28
C SER A 127 3.43 9.57 -5.42
N GLY A 128 2.32 8.88 -5.68
CA GLY A 128 1.08 8.99 -4.93
C GLY A 128 0.20 7.77 -5.10
N VAL A 129 -0.54 7.45 -4.04
CA VAL A 129 -1.62 6.45 -4.05
C VAL A 129 -2.95 7.18 -4.03
N TYR A 130 -3.64 7.20 -5.17
CA TYR A 130 -4.91 7.89 -5.32
C TYR A 130 -6.07 6.92 -5.13
N LEU A 131 -6.75 7.01 -4.00
CA LEU A 131 -8.02 6.30 -3.79
C LEU A 131 -9.05 6.90 -4.73
N GLN A 132 -9.79 6.03 -5.44
CA GLN A 132 -10.73 6.41 -6.49
C GLN A 132 -10.13 7.27 -7.63
N GLY A 133 -8.78 7.26 -7.80
CA GLY A 133 -8.11 8.11 -8.77
C GLY A 133 -8.18 9.61 -8.46
N LEU A 134 -8.75 9.98 -7.31
CA LEU A 134 -9.06 11.36 -6.92
C LEU A 134 -8.34 11.83 -5.66
N TYR A 135 -8.17 10.97 -4.66
CA TYR A 135 -7.75 11.37 -3.31
C TYR A 135 -6.41 10.74 -2.97
N GLU A 136 -5.38 11.58 -2.89
CA GLU A 136 -3.99 11.16 -2.78
C GLU A 136 -3.51 10.99 -1.35
N VAL A 137 -2.95 9.82 -1.06
CA VAL A 137 -1.95 9.63 0.00
C VAL A 137 -0.58 9.77 -0.63
N GLN A 138 0.17 10.78 -0.18
CA GLN A 138 1.47 11.12 -0.75
C GLN A 138 2.52 10.04 -0.51
N VAL A 139 3.25 9.69 -1.55
CA VAL A 139 4.47 8.87 -1.51
C VAL A 139 5.65 9.77 -1.86
N PHE A 140 6.53 9.99 -0.90
CA PHE A 140 7.67 10.90 -1.07
C PHE A 140 8.89 10.43 -0.28
N ASP A 141 10.09 10.76 -0.75
CA ASP A 141 11.30 10.59 0.07
C ASP A 141 11.35 11.69 1.13
N SER A 142 10.66 11.44 2.25
CA SER A 142 10.69 12.33 3.43
C SER A 142 11.68 11.88 4.49
N TYR A 143 12.61 10.94 4.17
CA TYR A 143 13.61 10.51 5.13
C TYR A 143 14.53 11.68 5.54
N GLY A 144 14.62 11.93 6.84
CA GLY A 144 15.39 13.05 7.38
C GLY A 144 14.63 14.40 7.43
N ALA A 145 13.38 14.46 7.01
CA ALA A 145 12.53 15.64 7.18
C ALA A 145 11.96 15.67 8.62
N TRP A 146 12.69 16.24 9.57
CA TRP A 146 12.34 16.17 10.99
C TRP A 146 11.69 17.44 11.53
N GLU A 147 11.83 18.57 10.86
CA GLU A 147 11.45 19.85 11.44
C GLU A 147 9.96 20.17 11.31
N ARG A 148 9.38 20.06 10.13
CA ARG A 148 7.98 20.37 9.88
C ARG A 148 7.42 19.58 8.71
N MET A 149 6.53 18.64 9.01
CA MET A 149 5.81 17.90 7.99
C MET A 149 4.69 18.75 7.38
N THR A 150 4.45 18.54 6.10
CA THR A 150 3.38 19.16 5.31
C THR A 150 2.53 18.09 4.63
N SER A 151 1.44 18.46 3.98
CA SER A 151 0.65 17.53 3.17
C SER A 151 1.41 16.97 1.95
N ALA A 152 2.57 17.51 1.61
CA ALA A 152 3.43 17.03 0.54
C ALA A 152 4.45 15.98 1.01
N ASP A 153 4.52 15.70 2.30
CA ASP A 153 5.40 14.68 2.86
C ASP A 153 4.73 13.30 2.85
N CYS A 154 5.55 12.24 2.92
CA CYS A 154 5.09 10.87 2.82
C CYS A 154 4.02 10.54 3.88
N GLY A 155 2.88 9.99 3.44
CA GLY A 155 1.72 9.75 4.28
C GLY A 155 0.81 10.96 4.49
N GLY A 156 1.12 12.10 3.89
CA GLY A 156 0.23 13.26 3.84
C GLY A 156 -1.00 13.00 2.96
N ILE A 157 -2.14 13.58 3.28
CA ILE A 157 -3.26 13.72 2.34
C ILE A 157 -3.01 14.99 1.56
N TYR A 158 -2.76 14.84 0.22
CA TYR A 158 -2.33 15.98 -0.56
C TYR A 158 -3.42 17.05 -0.68
N LYS A 159 -3.00 18.29 -0.92
CA LYS A 159 -3.91 19.43 -1.06
C LYS A 159 -4.62 19.42 -2.42
N ARG A 160 -5.79 20.01 -2.47
CA ARG A 160 -6.49 20.37 -3.71
C ARG A 160 -5.77 21.54 -4.38
N TRP A 161 -6.04 21.75 -5.67
CA TRP A 161 -5.52 22.89 -6.40
C TRP A 161 -6.67 23.66 -7.03
N ILE A 162 -6.99 24.83 -6.48
CA ILE A 162 -8.14 25.66 -6.89
C ILE A 162 -7.61 27.08 -7.15
N ASP A 163 -7.90 27.61 -8.32
CA ASP A 163 -7.53 28.99 -8.74
C ASP A 163 -6.05 29.32 -8.50
N GLY A 164 -5.17 28.36 -8.83
CA GLY A 164 -3.72 28.52 -8.68
C GLY A 164 -3.20 28.35 -7.24
N GLN A 165 -4.06 27.99 -6.30
CA GLN A 165 -3.70 27.86 -4.89
C GLN A 165 -3.91 26.44 -4.35
N GLY A 166 -3.03 26.00 -3.47
CA GLY A 166 -3.19 24.76 -2.73
C GLY A 166 -4.10 24.97 -1.52
N ILE A 167 -5.23 24.24 -1.49
CA ILE A 167 -6.25 24.35 -0.43
C ILE A 167 -6.42 23.03 0.29
N GLY A 168 -6.55 23.07 1.60
CA GLY A 168 -6.71 21.88 2.45
C GLY A 168 -5.45 21.04 2.51
N GLY A 169 -5.65 19.73 2.53
CA GLY A 169 -4.59 18.76 2.77
C GLY A 169 -4.32 18.55 4.25
N SER A 170 -3.67 17.44 4.59
CA SER A 170 -3.31 17.09 5.97
C SER A 170 -1.88 16.59 6.00
N ALA A 171 -1.04 17.21 6.83
CA ALA A 171 0.31 16.70 7.08
C ALA A 171 0.25 15.38 7.85
N PRO A 172 1.20 14.44 7.64
CA PRO A 172 1.29 13.28 8.49
C PRO A 172 1.63 13.69 9.94
N LYS A 173 1.01 13.01 10.91
CA LYS A 173 1.19 13.30 12.35
C LYS A 173 2.62 13.05 12.83
N VAL A 174 3.29 12.09 12.21
CA VAL A 174 4.69 11.72 12.46
C VAL A 174 5.39 11.40 11.15
N ASN A 175 6.71 11.57 11.09
CA ASN A 175 7.52 11.07 9.98
C ASN A 175 7.85 9.60 10.22
N ALA A 176 7.17 8.70 9.53
CA ALA A 176 7.43 7.27 9.56
C ALA A 176 8.30 6.79 8.38
N SER A 177 8.88 7.72 7.60
CA SER A 177 9.63 7.38 6.38
C SER A 177 10.93 6.66 6.70
N ARG A 178 11.22 5.64 5.90
CA ARG A 178 12.50 4.94 5.86
C ARG A 178 13.42 5.53 4.80
N ARG A 179 14.66 5.06 4.81
CA ARG A 179 15.66 5.51 3.83
C ARG A 179 15.24 5.15 2.40
N PRO A 180 15.65 5.97 1.40
CA PRO A 180 15.55 5.57 0.01
C PRO A 180 16.12 4.16 -0.21
N GLY A 181 15.40 3.34 -0.98
CA GLY A 181 15.76 1.95 -1.23
C GLY A 181 15.26 0.94 -0.19
N GLU A 182 14.64 1.37 0.88
CA GLU A 182 13.96 0.49 1.83
C GLU A 182 12.48 0.38 1.50
N TRP A 183 11.93 -0.83 1.63
CA TRP A 183 10.49 -1.05 1.48
C TRP A 183 9.75 -0.44 2.67
N GLN A 184 8.67 0.25 2.37
CA GLN A 184 7.77 0.92 3.30
C GLN A 184 6.34 0.45 3.03
N SER A 185 5.45 0.57 4.00
CA SER A 185 4.06 0.13 3.83
C SER A 185 3.07 1.24 4.14
N PHE A 186 1.97 1.25 3.40
CA PHE A 186 0.74 1.92 3.80
C PHE A 186 -0.35 0.88 4.08
N GLN A 187 -1.15 1.16 5.12
CA GLN A 187 -2.45 0.55 5.33
C GLN A 187 -3.47 1.70 5.44
N ILE A 188 -4.46 1.69 4.55
CA ILE A 188 -5.36 2.82 4.33
C ILE A 188 -6.80 2.34 4.51
N TRP A 189 -7.53 2.94 5.45
CA TRP A 189 -8.98 2.78 5.60
C TRP A 189 -9.66 3.99 4.97
N PHE A 190 -10.34 3.76 3.86
CA PHE A 190 -10.96 4.81 3.05
C PHE A 190 -12.46 4.58 2.92
N ARG A 191 -13.22 5.66 3.15
CA ARG A 191 -14.65 5.75 2.89
C ARG A 191 -14.91 6.66 1.70
N ALA A 192 -15.56 6.12 0.66
CA ALA A 192 -15.93 6.85 -0.54
C ALA A 192 -17.01 7.91 -0.26
N PRO A 193 -17.15 8.93 -1.10
CA PRO A 193 -18.22 9.91 -0.98
C PRO A 193 -19.60 9.23 -1.13
N ARG A 194 -20.62 9.87 -0.58
CA ARG A 194 -22.01 9.40 -0.64
C ARG A 194 -22.83 10.31 -1.53
N PHE A 195 -23.77 9.69 -2.23
CA PHE A 195 -24.67 10.38 -3.14
C PHE A 195 -26.11 9.97 -2.83
N ASP A 196 -27.04 10.91 -2.99
CA ASP A 196 -28.47 10.62 -2.93
C ASP A 196 -28.99 10.00 -4.23
N ALA A 197 -30.29 9.70 -4.28
CA ALA A 197 -30.92 9.09 -5.44
C ALA A 197 -30.91 10.00 -6.70
N SER A 198 -30.68 11.30 -6.55
CA SER A 198 -30.53 12.23 -7.66
C SER A 198 -29.08 12.33 -8.19
N GLY A 199 -28.15 11.64 -7.55
CA GLY A 199 -26.72 11.74 -7.84
C GLY A 199 -26.00 12.92 -7.21
N LYS A 200 -26.67 13.68 -6.34
CA LYS A 200 -26.04 14.79 -5.60
C LYS A 200 -25.20 14.23 -4.47
N LYS A 201 -23.95 14.71 -4.36
CA LYS A 201 -23.07 14.36 -3.25
C LYS A 201 -23.64 14.86 -1.92
N ILE A 202 -23.83 13.98 -0.95
CA ILE A 202 -24.36 14.26 0.39
C ILE A 202 -23.33 14.08 1.51
N GLU A 203 -22.25 13.29 1.26
CA GLU A 203 -21.11 13.19 2.15
C GLU A 203 -19.80 13.17 1.37
N ASN A 204 -18.79 13.81 1.91
CA ASN A 204 -17.44 13.83 1.36
C ASN A 204 -16.72 12.51 1.58
N ALA A 205 -15.71 12.24 0.74
CA ALA A 205 -14.75 11.17 0.97
C ALA A 205 -13.99 11.38 2.28
N ARG A 206 -13.51 10.28 2.88
CA ARG A 206 -12.84 10.33 4.18
C ARG A 206 -11.77 9.24 4.30
N PHE A 207 -10.58 9.66 4.66
CA PHE A 207 -9.55 8.75 5.18
C PHE A 207 -9.83 8.54 6.68
N LEU A 208 -10.35 7.37 7.01
CA LEU A 208 -10.62 7.03 8.41
C LEU A 208 -9.32 6.85 9.18
N ARG A 209 -8.36 6.20 8.54
CA ARG A 209 -7.02 5.99 9.08
C ARG A 209 -6.01 5.72 7.96
N VAL A 210 -4.78 6.18 8.13
CA VAL A 210 -3.62 5.76 7.33
C VAL A 210 -2.50 5.40 8.29
N LEU A 211 -2.00 4.18 8.18
CA LEU A 211 -0.76 3.76 8.82
C LEU A 211 0.37 3.83 7.78
N HIS A 212 1.51 4.39 8.18
CA HIS A 212 2.76 4.34 7.44
C HIS A 212 3.77 3.57 8.29
N ASN A 213 4.25 2.43 7.80
CA ASN A 213 5.12 1.52 8.55
C ASN A 213 4.54 1.15 9.94
N GLY A 214 3.23 0.93 10.04
CA GLY A 214 2.53 0.60 11.27
C GLY A 214 2.20 1.80 12.18
N LEU A 215 2.72 3.00 11.92
CA LEU A 215 2.44 4.20 12.71
C LEU A 215 1.27 5.00 12.13
N PRO A 216 0.31 5.46 12.96
CA PRO A 216 -0.82 6.25 12.51
C PRO A 216 -0.37 7.66 12.07
N VAL A 217 -0.40 7.91 10.77
CA VAL A 217 -0.01 9.20 10.18
C VAL A 217 -1.22 10.07 9.86
N GLN A 218 -2.39 9.46 9.59
CA GLN A 218 -3.66 10.17 9.38
C GLN A 218 -4.77 9.48 10.16
N GLU A 219 -5.70 10.28 10.70
CA GLU A 219 -6.93 9.80 11.33
C GLU A 219 -8.04 10.80 11.07
N ASP A 220 -9.18 10.29 10.58
CA ASP A 220 -10.43 11.00 10.38
C ASP A 220 -10.31 12.25 9.48
N VAL A 221 -9.61 12.16 8.35
CA VAL A 221 -9.41 13.27 7.42
C VAL A 221 -10.50 13.29 6.35
N VAL A 222 -11.30 14.33 6.32
CA VAL A 222 -12.30 14.59 5.29
C VAL A 222 -11.66 15.25 4.07
N VAL A 223 -12.02 14.78 2.87
CA VAL A 223 -11.57 15.36 1.60
C VAL A 223 -12.78 15.74 0.75
N ASP A 224 -12.94 17.03 0.51
CA ASP A 224 -14.13 17.61 -0.13
C ASP A 224 -14.08 17.68 -1.67
N GLY A 225 -13.01 17.10 -2.27
CA GLY A 225 -12.85 16.97 -3.73
C GLY A 225 -11.48 16.43 -4.10
N GLY A 226 -11.25 16.20 -5.38
CA GLY A 226 -10.00 15.63 -5.89
C GLY A 226 -8.78 16.45 -5.49
N THR A 227 -7.72 15.78 -5.04
CA THR A 227 -6.43 16.37 -4.72
C THR A 227 -5.69 16.78 -6.00
N ARG A 228 -4.62 17.55 -5.90
CA ARG A 228 -3.87 18.01 -7.08
C ARG A 228 -3.44 16.82 -7.96
N SER A 229 -3.55 17.01 -9.27
CA SER A 229 -3.15 16.02 -10.29
C SER A 229 -3.96 14.72 -10.29
N HIS A 230 -5.15 14.74 -9.69
CA HIS A 230 -6.10 13.64 -9.79
C HIS A 230 -6.53 13.36 -11.23
N MET A 231 -7.15 12.20 -11.45
CA MET A 231 -7.76 11.88 -12.74
C MET A 231 -8.88 12.88 -13.08
N SER A 232 -9.02 13.22 -14.38
CA SER A 232 -10.13 14.05 -14.86
C SER A 232 -11.43 13.23 -14.97
N ILE A 233 -11.93 12.79 -13.82
CA ILE A 233 -13.17 12.03 -13.67
C ILE A 233 -14.01 12.63 -12.54
N GLU A 234 -15.32 12.41 -12.61
CA GLU A 234 -16.24 12.84 -11.57
C GLU A 234 -16.13 11.98 -10.31
N GLU A 235 -16.43 12.59 -9.17
CA GLU A 235 -16.62 11.85 -7.92
C GLU A 235 -17.81 10.89 -8.08
N ALA A 236 -17.64 9.65 -7.64
CA ALA A 236 -18.66 8.60 -7.71
C ALA A 236 -18.55 7.64 -6.53
N ALA A 237 -19.56 6.81 -6.33
CA ALA A 237 -19.51 5.76 -5.31
C ALA A 237 -18.39 4.74 -5.56
N LEU A 238 -18.02 4.51 -6.82
CA LEU A 238 -16.98 3.59 -7.25
C LEU A 238 -16.10 4.23 -8.31
N ASN A 239 -14.80 4.29 -8.10
CA ASN A 239 -13.79 4.71 -9.05
C ASN A 239 -12.50 3.88 -8.90
N PRO A 240 -11.58 3.91 -9.87
CA PRO A 240 -10.36 3.12 -9.84
C PRO A 240 -9.34 3.64 -8.82
N ILE A 241 -8.36 2.81 -8.48
CA ILE A 241 -7.14 3.25 -7.79
C ILE A 241 -6.10 3.65 -8.85
N MET A 242 -5.37 4.73 -8.60
CA MET A 242 -4.28 5.19 -9.44
C MET A 242 -2.99 5.27 -8.64
N LEU A 243 -1.89 4.83 -9.25
CA LEU A 243 -0.53 5.02 -8.74
C LEU A 243 0.21 5.98 -9.65
N GLN A 244 0.79 7.03 -9.07
CA GLN A 244 1.48 8.07 -9.83
C GLN A 244 2.84 7.58 -10.34
N GLY A 245 3.15 7.85 -11.62
CA GLY A 245 4.34 7.36 -12.30
C GLY A 245 5.30 8.43 -12.82
N ASP A 246 4.93 9.71 -12.80
CA ASP A 246 5.59 10.76 -13.57
C ASP A 246 6.57 11.66 -12.78
N HIS A 247 6.70 11.46 -11.47
CA HIS A 247 7.46 12.34 -10.58
C HIS A 247 8.69 11.71 -9.90
N GLY A 248 9.10 10.54 -10.33
CA GLY A 248 10.30 9.86 -9.82
C GLY A 248 10.15 8.34 -9.83
N PRO A 249 11.27 7.61 -9.67
CA PRO A 249 11.22 6.15 -9.67
C PRO A 249 10.58 5.63 -8.39
N VAL A 250 9.60 4.77 -8.57
CA VAL A 250 8.88 4.09 -7.50
C VAL A 250 8.63 2.64 -7.88
N ALA A 251 8.66 1.79 -6.88
CA ALA A 251 8.22 0.41 -7.00
C ALA A 251 7.16 0.11 -5.96
N TYR A 252 6.22 -0.77 -6.32
CA TYR A 252 5.16 -1.28 -5.45
C TYR A 252 5.15 -2.79 -5.43
N ARG A 253 4.74 -3.37 -4.30
CA ARG A 253 4.49 -4.80 -4.15
C ARG A 253 3.44 -5.06 -3.07
N ASN A 254 3.01 -6.30 -2.94
CA ASN A 254 2.06 -6.71 -1.89
C ASN A 254 0.82 -5.81 -1.83
N ILE A 255 0.29 -5.45 -3.00
CA ILE A 255 -0.90 -4.59 -3.12
C ILE A 255 -2.12 -5.46 -2.88
N HIS A 256 -2.78 -5.30 -1.74
CA HIS A 256 -3.95 -6.07 -1.33
C HIS A 256 -5.08 -5.16 -0.92
N ILE A 257 -6.30 -5.52 -1.28
CA ILE A 257 -7.51 -4.75 -1.01
C ILE A 257 -8.60 -5.65 -0.43
N ARG A 258 -9.44 -5.07 0.42
CA ARG A 258 -10.68 -5.68 0.87
C ARG A 258 -11.77 -4.63 1.09
N PRO A 259 -13.06 -5.01 1.16
CA PRO A 259 -14.10 -4.11 1.63
C PRO A 259 -13.76 -3.55 3.01
N LEU A 260 -14.09 -2.27 3.21
CA LEU A 260 -13.86 -1.58 4.48
C LEU A 260 -14.57 -2.31 5.62
N ARG A 261 -13.83 -2.56 6.69
CA ARG A 261 -14.35 -3.12 7.94
C ARG A 261 -14.34 -2.05 9.04
N PRO A 262 -15.19 -2.18 10.07
CA PRO A 262 -15.11 -1.30 11.23
C PRO A 262 -13.70 -1.33 11.83
N ILE A 263 -13.15 -0.14 12.11
CA ILE A 263 -11.86 -0.03 12.79
C ILE A 263 -12.06 -0.41 14.24
N VAL A 264 -11.36 -1.44 14.69
CA VAL A 264 -11.32 -1.83 16.09
C VAL A 264 -10.08 -1.18 16.70
N TYR A 265 -10.30 -0.29 17.65
CA TYR A 265 -9.23 0.30 18.46
C TYR A 265 -8.95 -0.64 19.63
N HIS A 266 -7.75 -1.13 19.75
CA HIS A 266 -7.29 -1.96 20.89
C HIS A 266 -6.51 -1.12 21.88
#